data_eae1ce0b6bfcefe00d29f95f8cf73e92
#
_entry.id   eae1ce0b6bfcefe00d29f95f8cf73e92
#
_cell.length_a   1.000
_cell.length_b   1.000
_cell.length_c   1.000
_cell.angle_alpha   90.00
_cell.angle_beta   90.00
_cell.angle_gamma   90.00
#
_symmetry.space_group_name_H-M   'P 1'
#
loop_
_entity.id
_entity.type
_entity.pdbx_description
1 polymer ?
#
loop_
_entity_poly.entity_id
_entity_poly.type
_entity_poly.pdbx_seq_one_letter_code
_entity_poly.pdbx_strand_id
1 'polypeptide(L)'
;MSLTEGLFFKSLYEENKVTLLFLHGGGGAGWMWQPVVDRLTEFHCLVADLPEHGGSMQVKPFSMKLAALKAAELIREQAHGGKAIVIGLSEGAQVAVQMLADYPAVMEKAVISSALLLPMPGASMYSSRGLISALFKMSVPPFRNSDWWIRLNMKHAAGIPDAFYPQFKAGFQEMTESQFVNLMVANQTFRMPEGIEHANVPALIVCGSHEYKAMKDSARSLSSKLKCNQFFQINLGQGSGLANEHNWAMTAPQAFADTIRNWLSGQPLPGVLS
;
A
#
# COMPACT_ATOMS: atom_id res chain seq x y z
N MET A 1 6.63 -25.46 -17.58
CA MET A 1 6.11 -24.22 -16.96
C MET A 1 6.94 -24.00 -15.71
N SER A 2 7.78 -22.95 -15.68
CA SER A 2 8.47 -22.56 -14.45
C SER A 2 7.39 -22.17 -13.45
N LEU A 3 7.39 -22.80 -12.28
CA LEU A 3 6.59 -22.37 -11.13
C LEU A 3 7.05 -20.94 -10.82
N THR A 4 6.23 -19.95 -11.16
CA THR A 4 6.51 -18.56 -10.78
C THR A 4 6.42 -18.50 -9.27
N GLU A 5 7.51 -18.10 -8.61
CA GLU A 5 7.55 -17.97 -7.15
C GLU A 5 6.37 -17.12 -6.64
N GLY A 6 5.72 -17.56 -5.57
CA GLY A 6 4.67 -16.85 -4.87
C GLY A 6 5.23 -15.66 -4.09
N LEU A 7 4.35 -14.79 -3.59
CA LEU A 7 4.77 -13.77 -2.64
C LEU A 7 5.18 -14.39 -1.31
N PHE A 8 6.20 -13.83 -0.68
CA PHE A 8 6.43 -14.05 0.75
C PHE A 8 5.30 -13.39 1.53
N PHE A 9 4.78 -14.08 2.53
CA PHE A 9 3.74 -13.56 3.40
C PHE A 9 3.85 -14.15 4.80
N LYS A 10 3.22 -13.46 5.74
CA LYS A 10 2.93 -14.00 7.08
C LYS A 10 1.43 -14.25 7.16
N SER A 11 1.06 -15.41 7.70
CA SER A 11 -0.32 -15.76 8.03
C SER A 11 -0.46 -15.73 9.55
N LEU A 12 -1.43 -15.00 10.05
CA LEU A 12 -1.65 -14.75 11.48
C LEU A 12 -3.14 -14.94 11.79
N TYR A 13 -3.44 -15.54 12.96
CA TYR A 13 -4.81 -15.76 13.44
C TYR A 13 -5.66 -16.57 12.45
N GLU A 14 -5.10 -17.64 11.93
CA GLU A 14 -5.67 -18.49 10.85
C GLU A 14 -7.00 -19.14 11.23
N GLU A 15 -7.29 -19.28 12.52
CA GLU A 15 -8.55 -19.81 13.03
C GLU A 15 -9.77 -18.94 12.74
N ASN A 16 -9.57 -17.67 12.40
CA ASN A 16 -10.66 -16.73 12.12
C ASN A 16 -11.16 -16.85 10.66
N LYS A 17 -12.47 -16.78 10.49
CA LYS A 17 -13.13 -17.06 9.19
C LYS A 17 -12.95 -15.97 8.14
N VAL A 18 -12.83 -14.71 8.56
CA VAL A 18 -12.72 -13.56 7.65
C VAL A 18 -11.25 -13.25 7.41
N THR A 19 -10.83 -13.31 6.15
CA THR A 19 -9.44 -13.05 5.76
C THR A 19 -9.24 -11.61 5.31
N LEU A 20 -8.25 -10.94 5.89
CA LEU A 20 -7.73 -9.63 5.49
C LEU A 20 -6.39 -9.82 4.79
N LEU A 21 -6.22 -9.28 3.58
CA LEU A 21 -4.93 -9.19 2.90
C LEU A 21 -4.38 -7.77 2.99
N PHE A 22 -3.18 -7.63 3.52
CA PHE A 22 -2.50 -6.35 3.71
C PHE A 22 -1.39 -6.15 2.65
N LEU A 23 -1.46 -5.04 1.90
CA LEU A 23 -0.52 -4.64 0.86
C LEU A 23 0.14 -3.32 1.27
N HIS A 24 1.45 -3.36 1.51
CA HIS A 24 2.23 -2.25 2.07
C HIS A 24 2.54 -1.13 1.06
N GLY A 25 3.01 0.01 1.56
CA GLY A 25 3.50 1.12 0.74
C GLY A 25 4.88 0.86 0.13
N GLY A 26 5.22 1.61 -0.91
CA GLY A 26 6.48 1.48 -1.64
C GLY A 26 7.71 1.70 -0.74
N GLY A 27 8.77 0.92 -1.00
CA GLY A 27 10.01 0.94 -0.22
C GLY A 27 9.92 0.35 1.18
N GLY A 28 8.75 -0.19 1.57
CA GLY A 28 8.53 -0.92 2.82
C GLY A 28 8.47 -2.43 2.62
N ALA A 29 7.81 -3.12 3.53
CA ALA A 29 7.45 -4.54 3.45
C ALA A 29 6.33 -4.82 4.46
N GLY A 30 5.91 -6.07 4.60
CA GLY A 30 4.81 -6.46 5.49
C GLY A 30 4.97 -6.01 6.95
N TRP A 31 6.19 -5.78 7.42
CA TRP A 31 6.44 -5.26 8.77
C TRP A 31 5.72 -3.93 9.07
N MET A 32 5.40 -3.14 8.03
CA MET A 32 4.64 -1.88 8.20
C MET A 32 3.26 -2.09 8.80
N TRP A 33 2.69 -3.27 8.60
CA TRP A 33 1.35 -3.60 9.07
C TRP A 33 1.29 -4.15 10.50
N GLN A 34 2.45 -4.48 11.11
CA GLN A 34 2.48 -5.07 12.45
C GLN A 34 1.65 -4.29 13.47
N PRO A 35 1.73 -2.93 13.56
CA PRO A 35 0.95 -2.19 14.54
C PRO A 35 -0.58 -2.32 14.36
N VAL A 36 -1.03 -2.49 13.12
CA VAL A 36 -2.46 -2.65 12.80
C VAL A 36 -2.91 -4.08 13.04
N VAL A 37 -2.13 -5.05 12.57
CA VAL A 37 -2.45 -6.48 12.67
C VAL A 37 -2.55 -6.94 14.12
N ASP A 38 -1.67 -6.44 15.00
CA ASP A 38 -1.73 -6.73 16.45
C ASP A 38 -3.04 -6.24 17.13
N ARG A 39 -3.81 -5.42 16.42
CA ARG A 39 -5.13 -4.88 16.87
C ARG A 39 -6.32 -5.52 16.18
N LEU A 40 -6.09 -6.40 15.21
CA LEU A 40 -7.12 -7.08 14.41
C LEU A 40 -7.08 -8.60 14.60
N THR A 41 -6.86 -9.04 15.84
CA THR A 41 -6.67 -10.44 16.19
C THR A 41 -7.91 -11.32 15.97
N GLU A 42 -9.06 -10.72 15.72
CA GLU A 42 -10.33 -11.38 15.38
C GLU A 42 -10.46 -11.74 13.90
N PHE A 43 -9.48 -11.38 13.06
CA PHE A 43 -9.43 -11.68 11.63
C PHE A 43 -8.23 -12.57 11.28
N HIS A 44 -8.37 -13.42 10.29
CA HIS A 44 -7.23 -14.06 9.65
C HIS A 44 -6.48 -13.00 8.83
N CYS A 45 -5.22 -12.72 9.16
CA CYS A 45 -4.42 -11.66 8.54
C CYS A 45 -3.32 -12.25 7.66
N LEU A 46 -3.41 -12.05 6.34
CA LEU A 46 -2.37 -12.30 5.37
C LEU A 46 -1.57 -11.01 5.16
N VAL A 47 -0.31 -10.99 5.54
CA VAL A 47 0.58 -9.83 5.42
C VAL A 47 1.63 -10.13 4.37
N ALA A 48 1.43 -9.64 3.15
CA ALA A 48 2.28 -9.95 2.02
C ALA A 48 3.41 -8.92 1.83
N ASP A 49 4.58 -9.40 1.41
CA ASP A 49 5.60 -8.56 0.80
C ASP A 49 5.34 -8.47 -0.70
N LEU A 50 5.20 -7.26 -1.24
CA LEU A 50 4.99 -7.03 -2.66
C LEU A 50 6.22 -7.46 -3.50
N PRO A 51 6.08 -7.70 -4.81
CA PRO A 51 7.23 -8.04 -5.67
C PRO A 51 8.39 -7.06 -5.49
N GLU A 52 9.63 -7.55 -5.52
CA GLU A 52 10.85 -6.78 -5.27
C GLU A 52 10.92 -6.09 -3.88
N HIS A 53 10.14 -6.56 -2.87
CA HIS A 53 10.21 -6.08 -1.49
C HIS A 53 10.40 -7.24 -0.52
N GLY A 54 11.12 -6.98 0.58
CA GLY A 54 11.27 -7.92 1.70
C GLY A 54 11.64 -9.34 1.27
N GLY A 55 10.84 -10.32 1.67
CA GLY A 55 11.01 -11.72 1.29
C GLY A 55 10.62 -12.05 -0.15
N SER A 56 10.00 -11.11 -0.90
CA SER A 56 9.57 -11.28 -2.30
C SER A 56 10.55 -10.71 -3.34
N MET A 57 11.83 -10.54 -2.99
CA MET A 57 12.86 -9.97 -3.88
C MET A 57 13.02 -10.72 -5.21
N GLN A 58 12.69 -12.01 -5.26
CA GLN A 58 12.82 -12.83 -6.48
C GLN A 58 11.61 -12.71 -7.42
N VAL A 59 10.49 -12.19 -6.91
CA VAL A 59 9.29 -11.91 -7.72
C VAL A 59 9.49 -10.59 -8.45
N LYS A 60 9.92 -10.62 -9.69
CA LYS A 60 10.38 -9.42 -10.45
C LYS A 60 10.15 -9.53 -11.96
N PRO A 61 10.18 -8.39 -12.70
CA PRO A 61 10.29 -7.01 -12.20
C PRO A 61 8.97 -6.54 -11.59
N PHE A 62 9.03 -5.58 -10.63
CA PHE A 62 7.83 -4.98 -10.06
C PHE A 62 6.98 -4.30 -11.15
N SER A 63 5.69 -4.58 -11.12
CA SER A 63 4.66 -3.84 -11.84
C SER A 63 3.33 -4.00 -11.11
N MET A 64 2.41 -3.04 -11.24
CA MET A 64 1.09 -3.13 -10.61
C MET A 64 0.33 -4.38 -11.06
N LYS A 65 0.44 -4.77 -12.34
CA LYS A 65 -0.20 -6.00 -12.87
C LYS A 65 0.39 -7.26 -12.26
N LEU A 66 1.72 -7.36 -12.15
CA LEU A 66 2.36 -8.53 -11.51
C LEU A 66 1.98 -8.61 -10.04
N ALA A 67 2.03 -7.49 -9.32
CA ALA A 67 1.67 -7.44 -7.90
C ALA A 67 0.18 -7.83 -7.69
N ALA A 68 -0.73 -7.32 -8.50
CA ALA A 68 -2.15 -7.67 -8.45
C ALA A 68 -2.39 -9.15 -8.76
N LEU A 69 -1.73 -9.72 -9.78
CA LEU A 69 -1.79 -11.14 -10.10
C LEU A 69 -1.34 -11.99 -8.92
N LYS A 70 -0.17 -11.69 -8.36
CA LYS A 70 0.40 -12.46 -7.25
C LYS A 70 -0.40 -12.34 -5.96
N ALA A 71 -0.97 -11.18 -5.67
CA ALA A 71 -1.89 -11.00 -4.56
C ALA A 71 -3.20 -11.80 -4.76
N ALA A 72 -3.71 -11.87 -5.99
CA ALA A 72 -4.89 -12.67 -6.30
C ALA A 72 -4.60 -14.19 -6.21
N GLU A 73 -3.42 -14.64 -6.62
CA GLU A 73 -2.97 -16.03 -6.43
C GLU A 73 -2.89 -16.36 -4.93
N LEU A 74 -2.25 -15.49 -4.13
CA LEU A 74 -2.14 -15.66 -2.67
C LEU A 74 -3.53 -15.79 -2.01
N ILE A 75 -4.50 -14.94 -2.39
CA ILE A 75 -5.87 -15.02 -1.86
C ILE A 75 -6.50 -16.37 -2.19
N ARG A 76 -6.39 -16.85 -3.44
CA ARG A 76 -6.98 -18.13 -3.84
C ARG A 76 -6.42 -19.32 -3.07
N GLU A 77 -5.14 -19.26 -2.73
CA GLU A 77 -4.41 -20.34 -2.07
C GLU A 77 -4.56 -20.32 -0.55
N GLN A 78 -4.61 -19.13 0.06
CA GLN A 78 -4.46 -19.00 1.51
C GLN A 78 -5.70 -18.43 2.22
N ALA A 79 -6.57 -17.70 1.50
CA ALA A 79 -7.73 -17.10 2.14
C ALA A 79 -8.88 -18.10 2.31
N HIS A 80 -9.61 -18.01 3.41
CA HIS A 80 -10.79 -18.82 3.63
C HIS A 80 -11.84 -18.57 2.54
N GLY A 81 -12.28 -19.65 1.89
CA GLY A 81 -13.21 -19.56 0.76
C GLY A 81 -12.63 -18.92 -0.50
N GLY A 82 -11.31 -18.73 -0.59
CA GLY A 82 -10.63 -18.16 -1.75
C GLY A 82 -10.94 -16.68 -1.99
N LYS A 83 -11.35 -15.95 -0.95
CA LYS A 83 -11.67 -14.52 -1.00
C LYS A 83 -11.12 -13.80 0.22
N ALA A 84 -10.76 -12.52 0.04
CA ALA A 84 -10.28 -11.68 1.12
C ALA A 84 -10.79 -10.24 1.01
N ILE A 85 -10.76 -9.54 2.13
CA ILE A 85 -10.85 -8.08 2.18
C ILE A 85 -9.44 -7.53 1.96
N VAL A 86 -9.24 -6.79 0.89
CA VAL A 86 -7.92 -6.29 0.49
C VAL A 86 -7.71 -4.89 1.07
N ILE A 87 -6.62 -4.71 1.82
CA ILE A 87 -6.27 -3.46 2.49
C ILE A 87 -4.94 -2.97 1.92
N GLY A 88 -4.99 -1.89 1.16
CA GLY A 88 -3.81 -1.32 0.52
C GLY A 88 -3.49 0.08 1.03
N LEU A 89 -2.20 0.36 1.20
CA LEU A 89 -1.67 1.67 1.54
C LEU A 89 -0.72 2.15 0.44
N SER A 90 -0.92 3.38 -0.07
CA SER A 90 0.00 4.01 -1.04
C SER A 90 0.21 3.13 -2.29
N GLU A 91 1.39 2.59 -2.54
CA GLU A 91 1.65 1.64 -3.63
C GLU A 91 0.79 0.38 -3.51
N GLY A 92 0.61 -0.17 -2.31
CA GLY A 92 -0.30 -1.29 -2.07
C GLY A 92 -1.77 -0.94 -2.37
N ALA A 93 -2.15 0.34 -2.21
CA ALA A 93 -3.48 0.81 -2.62
C ALA A 93 -3.61 0.88 -4.16
N GLN A 94 -2.54 1.24 -4.87
CA GLN A 94 -2.52 1.17 -6.35
C GLN A 94 -2.65 -0.29 -6.83
N VAL A 95 -1.96 -1.23 -6.15
CA VAL A 95 -2.12 -2.68 -6.42
C VAL A 95 -3.56 -3.12 -6.17
N ALA A 96 -4.18 -2.71 -5.07
CA ALA A 96 -5.57 -3.03 -4.76
C ALA A 96 -6.54 -2.45 -5.81
N VAL A 97 -6.27 -1.24 -6.34
CA VAL A 97 -7.05 -0.66 -7.46
C VAL A 97 -6.86 -1.48 -8.74
N GLN A 98 -5.65 -1.97 -9.02
CA GLN A 98 -5.43 -2.89 -10.15
C GLN A 98 -6.18 -4.21 -9.95
N MET A 99 -6.21 -4.74 -8.71
CA MET A 99 -6.98 -5.95 -8.38
C MET A 99 -8.48 -5.77 -8.57
N LEU A 100 -9.04 -4.60 -8.23
CA LEU A 100 -10.45 -4.28 -8.47
C LEU A 100 -10.83 -4.38 -9.96
N ALA A 101 -9.91 -4.03 -10.85
CA ALA A 101 -10.14 -4.12 -12.29
C ALA A 101 -9.94 -5.55 -12.83
N ASP A 102 -8.85 -6.23 -12.43
CA ASP A 102 -8.42 -7.48 -13.05
C ASP A 102 -8.94 -8.74 -12.31
N TYR A 103 -9.12 -8.65 -10.97
CA TYR A 103 -9.41 -9.81 -10.11
C TYR A 103 -10.54 -9.55 -9.08
N PRO A 104 -11.65 -8.89 -9.44
CA PRO A 104 -12.71 -8.55 -8.46
C PRO A 104 -13.33 -9.80 -7.81
N ALA A 105 -13.28 -10.95 -8.47
CA ALA A 105 -13.88 -12.18 -7.98
C ALA A 105 -13.25 -12.76 -6.70
N VAL A 106 -11.98 -12.42 -6.40
CA VAL A 106 -11.29 -12.86 -5.18
C VAL A 106 -11.38 -11.82 -4.05
N MET A 107 -12.03 -10.68 -4.29
CA MET A 107 -12.17 -9.59 -3.33
C MET A 107 -13.59 -9.57 -2.75
N GLU A 108 -13.72 -9.59 -1.43
CA GLU A 108 -15.00 -9.35 -0.77
C GLU A 108 -15.28 -7.86 -0.59
N LYS A 109 -14.26 -7.13 -0.16
CA LYS A 109 -14.25 -5.67 0.03
C LYS A 109 -12.84 -5.13 -0.18
N ALA A 110 -12.69 -3.80 -0.31
CA ALA A 110 -11.39 -3.15 -0.44
C ALA A 110 -11.28 -1.91 0.45
N VAL A 111 -10.13 -1.71 1.10
CA VAL A 111 -9.72 -0.45 1.73
C VAL A 111 -8.58 0.13 0.92
N ILE A 112 -8.81 1.27 0.30
CA ILE A 112 -7.87 1.97 -0.60
C ILE A 112 -7.41 3.24 0.09
N SER A 113 -6.24 3.18 0.71
CA SER A 113 -5.67 4.31 1.44
C SER A 113 -4.56 4.97 0.65
N SER A 114 -4.75 6.24 0.28
CA SER A 114 -3.72 7.11 -0.31
C SER A 114 -3.17 6.61 -1.66
N ALA A 115 -4.02 6.14 -2.57
CA ALA A 115 -3.62 5.72 -3.91
C ALA A 115 -3.35 6.91 -4.85
N LEU A 116 -2.19 6.95 -5.50
CA LEU A 116 -1.88 7.92 -6.56
C LEU A 116 -2.36 7.36 -7.92
N LEU A 117 -3.43 7.92 -8.48
CA LEU A 117 -4.06 7.47 -9.73
C LEU A 117 -4.03 8.54 -10.83
N LEU A 118 -3.67 9.77 -10.47
CA LEU A 118 -3.51 10.91 -11.36
C LEU A 118 -2.05 11.38 -11.35
N PRO A 119 -1.57 12.00 -12.46
CA PRO A 119 -0.18 12.43 -12.52
C PRO A 119 0.14 13.53 -11.50
N MET A 120 1.27 13.38 -10.83
CA MET A 120 1.88 14.46 -10.05
C MET A 120 2.46 15.53 -11.00
N PRO A 121 2.59 16.79 -10.57
CA PRO A 121 3.38 17.78 -11.30
C PRO A 121 4.79 17.23 -11.57
N GLY A 122 5.25 17.32 -12.82
CA GLY A 122 6.56 16.76 -13.21
C GLY A 122 6.60 15.24 -13.42
N ALA A 123 5.44 14.57 -13.44
CA ALA A 123 5.35 13.11 -13.60
C ALA A 123 6.06 12.57 -14.88
N SER A 124 6.21 13.38 -15.92
CA SER A 124 6.95 12.99 -17.13
C SER A 124 8.41 12.61 -16.86
N MET A 125 9.02 13.18 -15.81
CA MET A 125 10.39 12.83 -15.40
C MET A 125 10.50 11.36 -14.96
N TYR A 126 9.44 10.83 -14.32
CA TYR A 126 9.40 9.44 -13.86
C TYR A 126 9.17 8.41 -14.96
N SER A 127 8.89 8.86 -16.20
CA SER A 127 8.87 7.98 -17.37
C SER A 127 10.29 7.66 -17.88
N SER A 128 11.30 8.43 -17.46
CA SER A 128 12.70 8.22 -17.85
C SER A 128 13.44 7.33 -16.86
N ARG A 129 13.58 6.04 -17.19
CA ARG A 129 14.36 5.10 -16.37
C ARG A 129 15.79 5.57 -16.12
N GLY A 130 16.43 6.22 -17.11
CA GLY A 130 17.79 6.77 -16.98
C GLY A 130 17.87 7.90 -15.94
N LEU A 131 16.87 8.77 -15.89
CA LEU A 131 16.83 9.85 -14.90
C LEU A 131 16.62 9.30 -13.48
N ILE A 132 15.73 8.31 -13.33
CA ILE A 132 15.50 7.64 -12.04
C ILE A 132 16.75 6.87 -11.60
N SER A 133 17.45 6.22 -12.52
CA SER A 133 18.74 5.56 -12.27
C SER A 133 19.79 6.57 -11.75
N ALA A 134 19.88 7.74 -12.38
CA ALA A 134 20.78 8.80 -11.92
C ALA A 134 20.39 9.29 -10.52
N LEU A 135 19.08 9.47 -10.25
CA LEU A 135 18.58 9.83 -8.91
C LEU A 135 18.98 8.79 -7.87
N PHE A 136 18.80 7.49 -8.18
CA PHE A 136 19.24 6.40 -7.29
C PHE A 136 20.73 6.54 -6.95
N LYS A 137 21.59 6.65 -7.98
CA LYS A 137 23.05 6.74 -7.82
C LYS A 137 23.48 7.93 -6.95
N MET A 138 22.72 9.01 -6.99
CA MET A 138 22.99 10.22 -6.19
C MET A 138 22.44 10.15 -4.76
N SER A 139 21.36 9.41 -4.52
CA SER A 139 20.61 9.46 -3.24
C SER A 139 20.72 8.21 -2.38
N VAL A 140 21.05 7.05 -2.92
CA VAL A 140 21.08 5.80 -2.16
C VAL A 140 22.52 5.31 -1.89
N PRO A 141 23.37 4.96 -2.89
CA PRO A 141 24.69 4.40 -2.63
C PRO A 141 25.58 5.30 -1.76
N PRO A 142 25.68 6.64 -1.96
CA PRO A 142 26.54 7.48 -1.15
C PRO A 142 26.12 7.57 0.32
N PHE A 143 24.83 7.35 0.59
CA PHE A 143 24.24 7.50 1.92
C PHE A 143 23.76 6.18 2.53
N ARG A 144 24.09 5.05 1.91
CA ARG A 144 23.63 3.71 2.29
C ARG A 144 23.88 3.37 3.76
N ASN A 145 24.96 3.88 4.35
CA ASN A 145 25.33 3.68 5.74
C ASN A 145 25.21 4.95 6.59
N SER A 146 24.59 6.00 6.07
CA SER A 146 24.40 7.26 6.80
C SER A 146 23.13 7.23 7.62
N ASP A 147 23.24 6.98 8.93
CA ASP A 147 22.08 6.94 9.83
C ASP A 147 21.27 8.24 9.82
N TRP A 148 21.95 9.39 9.71
CA TRP A 148 21.27 10.68 9.60
C TRP A 148 20.40 10.76 8.34
N TRP A 149 20.92 10.38 7.17
CA TRP A 149 20.19 10.41 5.91
C TRP A 149 19.02 9.43 5.90
N ILE A 150 19.25 8.21 6.40
CA ILE A 150 18.23 7.17 6.49
C ILE A 150 17.09 7.64 7.40
N ARG A 151 17.38 8.20 8.58
CA ARG A 151 16.38 8.74 9.51
C ARG A 151 15.62 9.92 8.92
N LEU A 152 16.30 10.80 8.18
CA LEU A 152 15.67 11.93 7.50
C LEU A 152 14.60 11.43 6.50
N ASN A 153 14.95 10.46 5.67
CA ASN A 153 14.01 9.87 4.70
C ASN A 153 12.89 9.11 5.41
N MET A 154 13.20 8.30 6.40
CA MET A 154 12.21 7.54 7.17
C MET A 154 11.15 8.45 7.78
N LYS A 155 11.58 9.55 8.41
CA LYS A 155 10.68 10.44 9.17
C LYS A 155 9.91 11.40 8.28
N HIS A 156 10.57 12.04 7.32
CA HIS A 156 9.98 13.12 6.54
C HIS A 156 9.37 12.68 5.21
N ALA A 157 9.93 11.65 4.57
CA ALA A 157 9.39 11.15 3.31
C ALA A 157 8.38 10.02 3.52
N ALA A 158 8.61 9.14 4.49
CA ALA A 158 7.80 7.94 4.69
C ALA A 158 6.87 7.99 5.92
N GLY A 159 7.05 8.93 6.86
CA GLY A 159 6.21 9.00 8.07
C GLY A 159 6.31 7.75 8.96
N ILE A 160 7.46 7.08 8.96
CA ILE A 160 7.67 5.83 9.70
C ILE A 160 8.18 6.15 11.11
N PRO A 161 7.55 5.61 12.18
CA PRO A 161 8.00 5.80 13.55
C PRO A 161 9.39 5.23 13.83
N ASP A 162 10.14 5.85 14.75
CA ASP A 162 11.52 5.48 15.09
C ASP A 162 11.67 4.00 15.54
N ALA A 163 10.64 3.39 16.11
CA ALA A 163 10.64 1.98 16.50
C ALA A 163 10.92 1.02 15.31
N PHE A 164 10.65 1.45 14.08
CA PHE A 164 10.85 0.65 12.86
C PHE A 164 12.13 1.01 12.11
N TYR A 165 13.01 1.80 12.74
CA TYR A 165 14.30 2.18 12.13
C TYR A 165 15.15 0.99 11.67
N PRO A 166 15.30 -0.10 12.44
CA PRO A 166 16.10 -1.25 11.99
C PRO A 166 15.58 -1.87 10.69
N GLN A 167 14.26 -2.04 10.55
CA GLN A 167 13.64 -2.63 9.36
C GLN A 167 13.77 -1.69 8.16
N PHE A 168 13.50 -0.39 8.35
CA PHE A 168 13.65 0.61 7.30
C PHE A 168 15.09 0.72 6.83
N LYS A 169 16.05 0.75 7.76
CA LYS A 169 17.49 0.78 7.46
C LYS A 169 17.92 -0.44 6.65
N ALA A 170 17.51 -1.63 7.04
CA ALA A 170 17.83 -2.86 6.31
C ALA A 170 17.34 -2.77 4.84
N GLY A 171 16.07 -2.43 4.62
CA GLY A 171 15.53 -2.26 3.27
C GLY A 171 16.23 -1.17 2.45
N PHE A 172 16.58 -0.03 3.08
CA PHE A 172 17.34 1.03 2.41
C PHE A 172 18.76 0.58 2.02
N GLN A 173 19.42 -0.20 2.88
CA GLN A 173 20.76 -0.73 2.64
C GLN A 173 20.80 -1.82 1.54
N GLU A 174 19.74 -2.61 1.42
CA GLU A 174 19.63 -3.69 0.42
C GLU A 174 19.08 -3.21 -0.94
N MET A 175 18.51 -2.00 -0.99
CA MET A 175 17.86 -1.47 -2.19
C MET A 175 18.81 -1.44 -3.39
N THR A 176 18.41 -2.09 -4.47
CA THR A 176 19.14 -2.12 -5.74
C THR A 176 18.67 -1.03 -6.69
N GLU A 177 19.50 -0.65 -7.67
CA GLU A 177 19.13 0.31 -8.71
C GLU A 177 17.92 -0.18 -9.52
N SER A 178 17.92 -1.46 -9.91
CA SER A 178 16.81 -2.05 -10.68
C SER A 178 15.49 -1.96 -9.93
N GLN A 179 15.48 -2.36 -8.67
CA GLN A 179 14.33 -2.28 -7.78
C GLN A 179 13.83 -0.84 -7.67
N PHE A 180 14.70 0.11 -7.30
CA PHE A 180 14.32 1.51 -7.17
C PHE A 180 13.70 2.06 -8.46
N VAL A 181 14.30 1.77 -9.61
CA VAL A 181 13.79 2.21 -10.92
C VAL A 181 12.42 1.57 -11.21
N ASN A 182 12.26 0.27 -10.97
CA ASN A 182 11.00 -0.42 -11.24
C ASN A 182 9.87 0.14 -10.38
N LEU A 183 10.12 0.31 -9.07
CA LEU A 183 9.15 0.86 -8.13
C LEU A 183 8.75 2.29 -8.48
N MET A 184 9.73 3.18 -8.70
CA MET A 184 9.45 4.58 -9.00
C MET A 184 8.69 4.75 -10.32
N VAL A 185 9.07 4.01 -11.36
CA VAL A 185 8.34 4.03 -12.63
C VAL A 185 6.92 3.53 -12.41
N ALA A 186 6.74 2.35 -11.82
CA ALA A 186 5.42 1.76 -11.63
C ALA A 186 4.51 2.67 -10.80
N ASN A 187 5.00 3.18 -9.67
CA ASN A 187 4.23 4.04 -8.76
C ASN A 187 3.81 5.35 -9.42
N GLN A 188 4.74 6.07 -10.07
CA GLN A 188 4.49 7.42 -10.59
C GLN A 188 3.78 7.42 -11.94
N THR A 189 3.89 6.35 -12.72
CA THR A 189 3.23 6.24 -14.03
C THR A 189 1.90 5.48 -13.97
N PHE A 190 1.57 4.86 -12.84
CA PHE A 190 0.29 4.18 -12.68
C PHE A 190 -0.88 5.14 -12.88
N ARG A 191 -1.89 4.66 -13.57
CA ARG A 191 -3.14 5.38 -13.82
C ARG A 191 -4.30 4.44 -13.50
N MET A 192 -5.44 5.05 -13.25
CA MET A 192 -6.67 4.30 -13.00
C MET A 192 -6.93 3.32 -14.15
N PRO A 193 -7.05 2.01 -13.87
CA PRO A 193 -7.30 1.01 -14.90
C PRO A 193 -8.63 1.26 -15.63
N GLU A 194 -8.67 0.91 -16.91
CA GLU A 194 -9.90 0.85 -17.67
C GLU A 194 -10.82 -0.23 -17.10
N GLY A 195 -12.11 -0.03 -17.15
CA GLY A 195 -13.09 -1.01 -16.67
C GLY A 195 -13.28 -1.02 -15.16
N ILE A 196 -12.61 -0.15 -14.40
CA ILE A 196 -12.75 -0.06 -12.94
C ILE A 196 -14.21 0.19 -12.51
N GLU A 197 -15.01 0.85 -13.36
CA GLU A 197 -16.44 1.11 -13.15
C GLU A 197 -17.31 -0.15 -13.16
N HIS A 198 -16.78 -1.26 -13.63
CA HIS A 198 -17.47 -2.57 -13.62
C HIS A 198 -17.22 -3.36 -12.33
N ALA A 199 -16.29 -2.92 -11.49
CA ALA A 199 -16.02 -3.55 -10.21
C ALA A 199 -17.22 -3.36 -9.26
N ASN A 200 -17.82 -4.47 -8.83
CA ASN A 200 -18.94 -4.50 -7.87
C ASN A 200 -18.46 -4.85 -6.45
N VAL A 201 -17.24 -4.51 -6.12
CA VAL A 201 -16.63 -4.75 -4.80
C VAL A 201 -16.83 -3.51 -3.95
N PRO A 202 -17.45 -3.63 -2.75
CA PRO A 202 -17.56 -2.49 -1.84
C PRO A 202 -16.18 -1.96 -1.45
N ALA A 203 -15.98 -0.65 -1.54
CA ALA A 203 -14.69 -0.02 -1.28
C ALA A 203 -14.80 1.12 -0.27
N LEU A 204 -13.86 1.17 0.67
CA LEU A 204 -13.58 2.31 1.52
C LEU A 204 -12.35 3.03 0.97
N ILE A 205 -12.54 4.27 0.53
CA ILE A 205 -11.48 5.09 -0.06
C ILE A 205 -11.11 6.16 0.97
N VAL A 206 -9.83 6.23 1.33
CA VAL A 206 -9.32 7.19 2.31
C VAL A 206 -8.11 7.93 1.75
N CYS A 207 -8.00 9.22 2.00
CA CYS A 207 -6.78 10.00 1.75
C CYS A 207 -6.56 11.02 2.87
N GLY A 208 -5.31 11.42 3.10
CA GLY A 208 -4.98 12.44 4.09
C GLY A 208 -5.46 13.83 3.68
N SER A 209 -5.92 14.61 4.65
CA SER A 209 -6.34 15.99 4.44
C SER A 209 -5.19 16.90 4.00
N HIS A 210 -3.97 16.59 4.47
CA HIS A 210 -2.72 17.31 4.13
C HIS A 210 -1.97 16.72 2.93
N GLU A 211 -2.48 15.67 2.29
CA GLU A 211 -1.86 15.09 1.11
C GLU A 211 -1.87 16.02 -0.11
N TYR A 212 -0.99 15.74 -1.06
CA TYR A 212 -0.93 16.48 -2.32
C TYR A 212 -2.28 16.47 -3.05
N LYS A 213 -2.54 17.54 -3.77
CA LYS A 213 -3.79 17.70 -4.56
C LYS A 213 -4.04 16.50 -5.48
N ALA A 214 -3.00 16.00 -6.16
CA ALA A 214 -3.13 14.85 -7.07
C ALA A 214 -3.61 13.58 -6.36
N MET A 215 -3.22 13.36 -5.09
CA MET A 215 -3.68 12.21 -4.30
C MET A 215 -5.15 12.37 -3.88
N LYS A 216 -5.52 13.55 -3.40
CA LYS A 216 -6.92 13.87 -3.06
C LYS A 216 -7.84 13.79 -4.27
N ASP A 217 -7.39 14.29 -5.41
CA ASP A 217 -8.13 14.20 -6.67
C ASP A 217 -8.20 12.77 -7.20
N SER A 218 -7.15 11.96 -6.97
CA SER A 218 -7.16 10.52 -7.28
C SER A 218 -8.24 9.79 -6.48
N ALA A 219 -8.33 10.06 -5.17
CA ALA A 219 -9.35 9.45 -4.31
C ALA A 219 -10.76 9.84 -4.74
N ARG A 220 -11.01 11.13 -5.04
CA ARG A 220 -12.30 11.62 -5.56
C ARG A 220 -12.65 11.00 -6.90
N SER A 221 -11.67 10.91 -7.82
CA SER A 221 -11.86 10.31 -9.14
C SER A 221 -12.19 8.82 -9.03
N LEU A 222 -11.53 8.07 -8.14
CA LEU A 222 -11.85 6.67 -7.88
C LEU A 222 -13.27 6.53 -7.31
N SER A 223 -13.61 7.35 -6.32
CA SER A 223 -14.95 7.35 -5.70
C SER A 223 -16.05 7.64 -6.72
N SER A 224 -15.83 8.55 -7.67
CA SER A 224 -16.81 8.86 -8.71
C SER A 224 -17.03 7.74 -9.72
N LYS A 225 -16.09 6.80 -9.84
CA LYS A 225 -16.15 5.69 -10.80
C LYS A 225 -16.69 4.39 -10.19
N LEU A 226 -16.38 4.11 -8.94
CA LEU A 226 -16.85 2.90 -8.26
C LEU A 226 -18.32 3.05 -7.84
N LYS A 227 -19.14 2.03 -8.11
CA LYS A 227 -20.57 2.05 -7.78
C LYS A 227 -20.87 1.91 -6.31
N CYS A 228 -20.09 1.05 -5.62
CA CYS A 228 -20.27 0.72 -4.21
C CYS A 228 -19.07 1.21 -3.41
N ASN A 229 -19.06 2.49 -3.01
CA ASN A 229 -17.95 3.02 -2.24
C ASN A 229 -18.36 4.07 -1.20
N GLN A 230 -17.47 4.28 -0.24
CA GLN A 230 -17.49 5.39 0.71
C GLN A 230 -16.14 6.09 0.63
N PHE A 231 -16.13 7.42 0.64
CA PHE A 231 -14.93 8.23 0.59
C PHE A 231 -14.83 9.13 1.81
N PHE A 232 -13.67 9.11 2.46
CA PHE A 232 -13.36 9.93 3.61
C PHE A 232 -11.96 10.55 3.51
N GLN A 233 -11.80 11.71 4.13
CA GLN A 233 -10.49 12.28 4.39
C GLN A 233 -10.09 12.02 5.85
N ILE A 234 -8.84 11.61 6.07
CA ILE A 234 -8.30 11.50 7.43
C ILE A 234 -7.65 12.80 7.84
N ASN A 235 -7.94 13.23 9.07
CA ASN A 235 -7.29 14.35 9.73
C ASN A 235 -6.89 13.91 11.15
N LEU A 236 -5.61 13.77 11.38
CA LEU A 236 -5.06 13.34 12.68
C LEU A 236 -4.93 14.49 13.70
N GLY A 237 -5.46 15.67 13.38
CA GLY A 237 -5.49 16.81 14.29
C GLY A 237 -4.26 17.71 14.23
N GLN A 238 -4.15 18.60 15.23
CA GLN A 238 -3.07 19.61 15.27
C GLN A 238 -1.68 18.94 15.33
N GLY A 239 -0.77 19.42 14.48
CA GLY A 239 0.60 18.92 14.40
C GLY A 239 0.76 17.70 13.47
N SER A 240 -0.30 17.14 12.94
CA SER A 240 -0.19 16.15 11.86
C SER A 240 0.17 16.84 10.55
N GLY A 241 0.95 16.16 9.73
CA GLY A 241 1.32 16.61 8.40
C GLY A 241 1.16 15.49 7.38
N LEU A 242 1.50 15.81 6.14
CA LEU A 242 1.36 14.91 5.00
C LEU A 242 1.88 13.49 5.31
N ALA A 243 3.13 13.36 5.78
CA ALA A 243 3.75 12.05 6.01
C ALA A 243 3.00 11.21 7.06
N ASN A 244 2.51 11.85 8.13
CA ASN A 244 1.76 11.18 9.19
C ASN A 244 0.40 10.70 8.71
N GLU A 245 -0.33 11.52 7.97
CA GLU A 245 -1.65 11.14 7.44
C GLU A 245 -1.54 10.17 6.28
N HIS A 246 -0.50 10.30 5.45
CA HIS A 246 -0.24 9.33 4.39
C HIS A 246 0.01 7.93 4.96
N ASN A 247 0.79 7.85 6.04
CA ASN A 247 1.16 6.57 6.67
C ASN A 247 0.44 6.34 8.01
N TRP A 248 -0.85 6.70 8.07
CA TRP A 248 -1.64 6.60 9.30
C TRP A 248 -1.82 5.19 9.84
N ALA A 249 -1.61 4.18 9.03
CA ALA A 249 -1.54 2.80 9.48
C ALA A 249 -0.44 2.59 10.54
N MET A 250 0.67 3.33 10.45
CA MET A 250 1.78 3.26 11.42
C MET A 250 1.72 4.35 12.48
N THR A 251 1.22 5.54 12.13
CA THR A 251 1.21 6.70 13.03
C THR A 251 -0.04 6.78 13.90
N ALA A 252 -1.14 6.16 13.48
CA ALA A 252 -2.40 6.07 14.19
C ALA A 252 -3.03 4.66 14.06
N PRO A 253 -2.29 3.58 14.42
CA PRO A 253 -2.70 2.20 14.13
C PRO A 253 -4.02 1.80 14.81
N GLN A 254 -4.35 2.38 15.97
CA GLN A 254 -5.63 2.14 16.61
C GLN A 254 -6.78 2.69 15.76
N ALA A 255 -6.67 3.95 15.30
CA ALA A 255 -7.70 4.55 14.45
C ALA A 255 -7.86 3.79 13.13
N PHE A 256 -6.74 3.28 12.55
CA PHE A 256 -6.78 2.46 11.36
C PHE A 256 -7.53 1.13 11.59
N ALA A 257 -7.18 0.41 12.65
CA ALA A 257 -7.82 -0.85 13.01
C ALA A 257 -9.32 -0.67 13.30
N ASP A 258 -9.69 0.36 14.08
CA ASP A 258 -11.08 0.69 14.38
C ASP A 258 -11.85 1.08 13.11
N THR A 259 -11.22 1.76 12.17
CA THR A 259 -11.84 2.05 10.87
C THR A 259 -12.20 0.78 10.12
N ILE A 260 -11.26 -0.18 10.04
CA ILE A 260 -11.54 -1.47 9.40
C ILE A 260 -12.68 -2.18 10.12
N ARG A 261 -12.57 -2.36 11.42
CA ARG A 261 -13.57 -3.07 12.25
C ARG A 261 -14.96 -2.46 12.12
N ASN A 262 -15.06 -1.15 12.28
CA ASN A 262 -16.33 -0.43 12.24
C ASN A 262 -16.95 -0.46 10.84
N TRP A 263 -16.14 -0.26 9.79
CA TRP A 263 -16.63 -0.33 8.42
C TRP A 263 -17.16 -1.72 8.06
N LEU A 264 -16.47 -2.77 8.49
CA LEU A 264 -16.89 -4.16 8.23
C LEU A 264 -18.17 -4.52 8.98
N SER A 265 -18.38 -3.99 10.19
CA SER A 265 -19.56 -4.23 11.01
C SER A 265 -20.69 -3.21 10.82
N GLY A 266 -20.52 -2.22 9.92
CA GLY A 266 -21.51 -1.17 9.68
C GLY A 266 -21.68 -0.17 10.84
N GLN A 267 -20.66 -0.05 11.69
CA GLN A 267 -20.63 0.90 12.80
C GLN A 267 -20.10 2.26 12.35
N PRO A 268 -20.39 3.35 13.08
CA PRO A 268 -19.81 4.67 12.79
C PRO A 268 -18.28 4.64 12.76
N LEU A 269 -17.69 5.28 11.75
CA LEU A 269 -16.24 5.37 11.63
C LEU A 269 -15.64 6.30 12.70
N PRO A 270 -14.36 6.14 13.06
CA PRO A 270 -13.67 7.02 14.00
C PRO A 270 -13.73 8.50 13.57
N GLY A 271 -13.85 9.42 14.55
CA GLY A 271 -13.99 10.85 14.29
C GLY A 271 -12.79 11.54 13.59
N VAL A 272 -11.70 10.82 13.37
CA VAL A 272 -10.56 11.29 12.54
C VAL A 272 -10.87 11.22 11.03
N LEU A 273 -11.97 10.58 10.64
CA LEU A 273 -12.46 10.47 9.26
C LEU A 273 -13.66 11.41 9.04
N SER A 274 -13.60 12.24 8.01
CA SER A 274 -14.66 13.20 7.65
C SER A 274 -14.94 13.20 6.14
#